data_bc81e43fa5432e61610ea5bdf34e3a7f
#
_entry.id   bc81e43fa5432e61610ea5bdf34e3a7f
#
_cell.length_a   1.000
_cell.length_b   1.000
_cell.length_c   1.000
_cell.angle_alpha   90.00
_cell.angle_beta   90.00
_cell.angle_gamma   90.00
#
_symmetry.space_group_name_H-M   'P 1'
#
loop_
_entity.id
_entity.type
_entity.pdbx_description
1 polymer ?
#
loop_
_entity_poly.entity_id
_entity_poly.type
_entity_poly.pdbx_seq_one_letter_code
_entity_poly.pdbx_strand_id
1 'polypeptide(L)'
;VTPLPLVELGQLNNFEEKITFQATMKELLTIISNLSKASGIGFRLIPDFAKKKILFETYKGVDRSLGQKDNPRVVFSKLYNNLNQITYTWNNQLEKTFAVIGGEGEGSERVYVEIGGGEGLGLKEVFVDAKDIRSDSFASNEEYLNALKQRGYDSLIKKQISESFEYDTLPNANFKYKVDYDLGDIVT
;
A
#
# COMPACT_ATOMS: atom_id res chain seq x y z
N VAL A 1 -2.07 21.76 -12.02
CA VAL A 1 -1.55 20.40 -12.32
C VAL A 1 -1.15 20.41 -13.78
N THR A 2 0.10 20.07 -14.08
CA THR A 2 0.56 19.96 -15.47
C THR A 2 -0.07 18.72 -16.08
N PRO A 3 -0.79 18.81 -17.21
CA PRO A 3 -1.39 17.66 -17.85
C PRO A 3 -0.29 16.71 -18.35
N LEU A 4 -0.55 15.41 -18.31
CA LEU A 4 0.30 14.37 -18.86
C LEU A 4 -0.21 14.01 -20.26
N PRO A 5 0.30 14.65 -21.34
CA PRO A 5 -0.34 14.58 -22.66
C PRO A 5 -0.28 13.19 -23.30
N LEU A 6 0.63 12.33 -22.84
CA LEU A 6 0.78 10.96 -23.31
C LEU A 6 0.00 9.93 -22.50
N VAL A 7 -0.48 10.29 -21.30
CA VAL A 7 -1.17 9.35 -20.41
C VAL A 7 -2.68 9.57 -20.50
N GLU A 8 -3.40 8.49 -20.73
CA GLU A 8 -4.87 8.44 -20.69
C GLU A 8 -5.35 7.40 -19.67
N LEU A 9 -6.56 7.56 -19.18
CA LEU A 9 -7.20 6.55 -18.37
C LEU A 9 -7.63 5.38 -19.26
N GLY A 10 -7.16 4.20 -18.92
CA GLY A 10 -7.58 2.95 -19.54
C GLY A 10 -8.85 2.39 -18.88
N GLN A 11 -8.90 1.08 -18.72
CA GLN A 11 -10.03 0.44 -18.06
C GLN A 11 -10.05 0.81 -16.56
N LEU A 12 -11.11 1.49 -16.13
CA LEU A 12 -11.38 1.77 -14.74
C LEU A 12 -12.28 0.68 -14.18
N ASN A 13 -11.78 -0.05 -13.20
CA ASN A 13 -12.57 -1.00 -12.42
C ASN A 13 -13.17 -0.26 -11.23
N ASN A 14 -14.48 -0.35 -11.04
CA ASN A 14 -15.18 0.22 -9.90
C ASN A 14 -14.99 -0.71 -8.68
N PHE A 15 -13.89 -0.53 -7.97
CA PHE A 15 -13.65 -1.24 -6.71
C PHE A 15 -14.50 -0.65 -5.58
N GLU A 16 -14.89 -1.48 -4.62
CA GLU A 16 -15.70 -1.08 -3.46
C GLU A 16 -14.88 -0.34 -2.40
N GLU A 17 -13.57 -0.50 -2.41
CA GLU A 17 -12.65 0.09 -1.45
C GLU A 17 -12.65 1.63 -1.56
N LYS A 18 -12.94 2.28 -0.44
CA LYS A 18 -12.93 3.75 -0.32
C LYS A 18 -11.81 4.19 0.58
N ILE A 19 -10.99 5.10 0.09
CA ILE A 19 -9.88 5.68 0.84
C ILE A 19 -10.04 7.19 0.85
N THR A 20 -9.96 7.78 2.03
CA THR A 20 -9.87 9.22 2.20
C THR A 20 -8.41 9.61 2.37
N PHE A 21 -7.91 10.50 1.55
CA PHE A 21 -6.54 10.98 1.63
C PHE A 21 -6.45 12.46 1.27
N GLN A 22 -5.39 13.09 1.75
CA GLN A 22 -5.04 14.46 1.38
C GLN A 22 -3.62 14.48 0.84
N ALA A 23 -3.44 15.13 -0.30
CA ALA A 23 -2.13 15.31 -0.92
C ALA A 23 -1.95 16.75 -1.38
N THR A 24 -0.84 17.38 -0.99
CA THR A 24 -0.49 18.74 -1.41
C THR A 24 0.97 18.74 -1.88
N MET A 25 1.21 19.17 -3.11
CA MET A 25 2.55 19.32 -3.71
C MET A 25 3.46 18.08 -3.56
N LYS A 26 2.89 16.88 -3.65
CA LYS A 26 3.64 15.62 -3.62
C LYS A 26 3.77 15.04 -5.02
N GLU A 27 4.80 14.25 -5.23
CA GLU A 27 5.00 13.48 -6.44
C GLU A 27 3.83 12.51 -6.67
N LEU A 28 3.28 12.51 -7.89
CA LEU A 28 2.10 11.71 -8.24
C LEU A 28 2.34 10.21 -8.04
N LEU A 29 3.50 9.70 -8.42
CA LEU A 29 3.83 8.28 -8.26
C LEU A 29 3.85 7.87 -6.79
N THR A 30 4.39 8.72 -5.92
CA THR A 30 4.39 8.49 -4.47
C THR A 30 2.97 8.42 -3.91
N ILE A 31 2.07 9.30 -4.37
CA ILE A 31 0.67 9.30 -3.95
C ILE A 31 -0.01 8.00 -4.40
N ILE A 32 0.09 7.66 -5.69
CA ILE A 32 -0.53 6.46 -6.25
C ILE A 32 0.01 5.19 -5.58
N SER A 33 1.32 5.12 -5.32
CA SER A 33 1.94 3.97 -4.62
C SER A 33 1.43 3.82 -3.18
N ASN A 34 1.24 4.93 -2.46
CA ASN A 34 0.67 4.90 -1.12
C ASN A 34 -0.79 4.45 -1.13
N LEU A 35 -1.59 4.94 -2.10
CA LEU A 35 -2.97 4.51 -2.28
C LEU A 35 -3.07 3.02 -2.63
N SER A 36 -2.21 2.55 -3.53
CA SER A 36 -2.11 1.13 -3.91
C SER A 36 -1.83 0.25 -2.67
N LYS A 37 -0.85 0.63 -1.86
CA LYS A 37 -0.52 -0.09 -0.62
C LYS A 37 -1.66 -0.09 0.39
N ALA A 38 -2.38 1.02 0.53
CA ALA A 38 -3.47 1.16 1.49
C ALA A 38 -4.74 0.40 1.04
N SER A 39 -4.99 0.31 -0.27
CA SER A 39 -6.19 -0.36 -0.82
C SER A 39 -5.98 -1.82 -1.19
N GLY A 40 -4.73 -2.25 -1.38
CA GLY A 40 -4.44 -3.53 -2.01
C GLY A 40 -4.76 -3.58 -3.52
N ILE A 41 -5.02 -2.42 -4.14
CA ILE A 41 -5.31 -2.30 -5.58
C ILE A 41 -4.03 -1.93 -6.30
N GLY A 42 -3.62 -2.73 -7.27
CA GLY A 42 -2.47 -2.47 -8.12
C GLY A 42 -2.77 -1.44 -9.20
N PHE A 43 -1.72 -0.84 -9.74
CA PHE A 43 -1.82 0.01 -10.93
C PHE A 43 -0.73 -0.36 -11.94
N ARG A 44 -0.99 -0.08 -13.21
CA ARG A 44 -0.05 -0.33 -14.29
C ARG A 44 -0.19 0.69 -15.41
N LEU A 45 0.87 0.82 -16.18
CA LEU A 45 0.93 1.64 -17.38
C LEU A 45 1.10 0.71 -18.59
N ILE A 46 0.16 0.76 -19.54
CA ILE A 46 0.16 -0.08 -20.73
C ILE A 46 0.32 0.80 -21.97
N PRO A 47 1.35 0.58 -22.81
CA PRO A 47 1.48 1.31 -24.04
C PRO A 47 0.41 0.88 -25.06
N ASP A 48 -0.36 1.85 -25.57
CA ASP A 48 -1.27 1.68 -26.71
C ASP A 48 -0.58 2.26 -27.95
N PHE A 49 0.00 1.40 -28.75
CA PHE A 49 0.73 1.81 -29.94
C PHE A 49 -0.18 2.37 -31.05
N ALA A 50 -1.44 1.93 -31.11
CA ALA A 50 -2.40 2.41 -32.09
C ALA A 50 -2.77 3.87 -31.82
N LYS A 51 -3.00 4.21 -30.58
CA LYS A 51 -3.32 5.58 -30.14
C LYS A 51 -2.08 6.43 -29.85
N LYS A 52 -0.89 5.84 -29.82
CA LYS A 52 0.37 6.47 -29.37
C LYS A 52 0.23 7.09 -27.97
N LYS A 53 -0.40 6.35 -27.05
CA LYS A 53 -0.69 6.74 -25.68
C LYS A 53 -0.22 5.68 -24.70
N ILE A 54 -0.15 6.06 -23.45
CA ILE A 54 0.09 5.19 -22.31
C ILE A 54 -1.19 5.15 -21.49
N LEU A 55 -1.78 3.98 -21.34
CA LEU A 55 -3.01 3.79 -20.60
C LEU A 55 -2.66 3.52 -19.12
N PHE A 56 -3.23 4.32 -18.24
CA PHE A 56 -3.19 4.05 -16.78
C PHE A 56 -4.39 3.19 -16.42
N GLU A 57 -4.13 2.03 -15.83
CA GLU A 57 -5.15 1.08 -15.40
C GLU A 57 -4.95 0.69 -13.94
N THR A 58 -6.05 0.34 -13.30
CA THR A 58 -6.05 -0.26 -11.97
C THR A 58 -6.49 -1.71 -12.05
N TYR A 59 -5.95 -2.57 -11.18
CA TYR A 59 -6.31 -3.99 -11.15
C TYR A 59 -6.27 -4.53 -9.71
N LYS A 60 -6.99 -5.60 -9.50
CA LYS A 60 -6.94 -6.39 -8.25
C LYS A 60 -6.53 -7.80 -8.61
N GLY A 61 -5.52 -8.30 -7.96
CA GLY A 61 -5.05 -9.66 -8.16
C GLY A 61 -6.08 -10.70 -7.69
N VAL A 62 -5.94 -11.90 -8.18
CA VAL A 62 -6.79 -13.04 -7.87
C VAL A 62 -6.07 -13.93 -6.86
N ASP A 63 -6.78 -14.41 -5.85
CA ASP A 63 -6.21 -15.42 -4.95
C ASP A 63 -6.17 -16.78 -5.64
N ARG A 64 -4.97 -17.27 -5.88
CA ARG A 64 -4.64 -18.59 -6.47
C ARG A 64 -3.87 -19.47 -5.50
N SER A 65 -3.88 -19.11 -4.22
CA SER A 65 -3.19 -19.86 -3.17
C SER A 65 -3.82 -21.24 -2.93
N LEU A 66 -3.11 -22.08 -2.17
CA LEU A 66 -3.65 -23.38 -1.76
C LEU A 66 -4.85 -23.25 -0.79
N GLY A 67 -4.96 -22.12 -0.09
CA GLY A 67 -6.02 -21.90 0.91
C GLY A 67 -7.40 -21.64 0.35
N GLN A 68 -7.53 -21.29 -0.93
CA GLN A 68 -8.81 -21.02 -1.60
C GLN A 68 -9.27 -22.19 -2.50
N LYS A 69 -10.54 -22.15 -2.95
CA LYS A 69 -11.15 -23.20 -3.78
C LYS A 69 -11.80 -22.67 -5.08
N ASP A 70 -11.86 -21.35 -5.23
CA ASP A 70 -12.64 -20.68 -6.28
C ASP A 70 -11.87 -20.49 -7.58
N ASN A 71 -10.54 -20.45 -7.50
CA ASN A 71 -9.68 -20.17 -8.64
C ASN A 71 -8.67 -21.30 -8.89
N PRO A 72 -8.17 -21.46 -10.13
CA PRO A 72 -7.06 -22.36 -10.43
C PRO A 72 -5.85 -22.03 -9.56
N ARG A 73 -5.30 -23.03 -8.90
CA ARG A 73 -4.18 -22.85 -7.97
C ARG A 73 -2.87 -22.71 -8.70
N VAL A 74 -2.02 -21.81 -8.23
CA VAL A 74 -0.67 -21.62 -8.72
C VAL A 74 0.30 -21.81 -7.55
N VAL A 75 1.16 -22.83 -7.66
CA VAL A 75 2.10 -23.21 -6.61
C VAL A 75 3.52 -23.20 -7.15
N PHE A 76 4.35 -22.34 -6.57
CA PHE A 76 5.76 -22.26 -6.84
C PHE A 76 6.54 -22.96 -5.72
N SER A 77 7.29 -23.98 -6.07
CA SER A 77 8.02 -24.78 -5.09
C SER A 77 9.25 -25.44 -5.70
N LYS A 78 10.31 -25.59 -4.89
CA LYS A 78 11.46 -26.41 -5.28
C LYS A 78 11.09 -27.86 -5.56
N LEU A 79 10.08 -28.40 -4.87
CA LEU A 79 9.60 -29.77 -5.09
C LEU A 79 8.98 -29.97 -6.48
N TYR A 80 8.37 -28.91 -7.03
CA TYR A 80 7.82 -28.93 -8.38
C TYR A 80 8.82 -28.50 -9.45
N ASN A 81 10.06 -28.23 -9.05
CA ASN A 81 11.15 -27.82 -9.93
C ASN A 81 10.77 -26.64 -10.85
N ASN A 82 10.02 -25.69 -10.31
CA ASN A 82 9.54 -24.51 -11.03
C ASN A 82 10.07 -23.18 -10.47
N LEU A 83 10.94 -23.26 -9.46
CA LEU A 83 11.62 -22.11 -8.85
C LEU A 83 13.14 -22.23 -8.93
N ASN A 84 13.78 -21.10 -9.13
CA ASN A 84 15.22 -20.92 -9.00
C ASN A 84 15.52 -19.65 -8.19
N GLN A 85 16.71 -19.57 -7.60
CA GLN A 85 17.25 -18.38 -6.90
C GLN A 85 16.24 -17.71 -5.94
N ILE A 86 15.87 -18.43 -4.89
CA ILE A 86 14.93 -17.92 -3.89
C ILE A 86 15.65 -17.01 -2.91
N THR A 87 15.16 -15.78 -2.75
CA THR A 87 15.60 -14.83 -1.72
C THR A 87 14.41 -14.42 -0.87
N TYR A 88 14.50 -14.64 0.43
CA TYR A 88 13.55 -14.14 1.41
C TYR A 88 14.19 -13.02 2.22
N THR A 89 13.62 -11.87 2.21
CA THR A 89 14.06 -10.72 3.01
C THR A 89 12.99 -10.33 4.00
N TRP A 90 13.35 -10.26 5.26
CA TRP A 90 12.53 -9.79 6.34
C TRP A 90 13.24 -8.65 7.07
N ASN A 91 12.58 -7.50 7.18
CA ASN A 91 13.15 -6.31 7.80
C ASN A 91 12.14 -5.62 8.71
N ASN A 92 12.49 -5.51 10.00
CA ASN A 92 11.69 -4.86 11.03
C ASN A 92 12.37 -3.61 11.62
N GLN A 93 13.44 -3.13 11.03
CA GLN A 93 14.20 -1.99 11.57
C GLN A 93 13.37 -0.72 11.74
N LEU A 94 12.46 -0.48 10.80
CA LEU A 94 11.60 0.70 10.81
C LEU A 94 10.23 0.44 11.44
N GLU A 95 9.97 -0.79 11.88
CA GLU A 95 8.67 -1.17 12.42
C GLU A 95 8.29 -0.28 13.62
N LYS A 96 7.07 0.24 13.55
CA LYS A 96 6.40 0.95 14.64
C LYS A 96 4.99 0.42 14.80
N THR A 97 4.60 0.16 16.03
CA THR A 97 3.30 -0.42 16.38
C THR A 97 2.39 0.58 17.09
N PHE A 98 2.97 1.65 17.62
CA PHE A 98 2.26 2.66 18.37
C PHE A 98 2.72 4.06 17.96
N ALA A 99 1.77 4.98 17.78
CA ALA A 99 2.07 6.36 17.46
C ALA A 99 1.41 7.31 18.45
N VAL A 100 2.22 8.26 18.92
CA VAL A 100 1.76 9.45 19.66
C VAL A 100 1.77 10.61 18.70
N ILE A 101 0.61 11.18 18.43
CA ILE A 101 0.43 12.29 17.49
C ILE A 101 0.26 13.57 18.30
N GLY A 102 1.18 14.52 18.11
CA GLY A 102 1.08 15.85 18.68
C GLY A 102 0.44 16.84 17.70
N GLY A 103 -0.76 17.25 17.98
CA GLY A 103 -1.50 18.26 17.23
C GLY A 103 -1.12 19.70 17.58
N GLU A 104 -2.09 20.62 17.49
CA GLU A 104 -1.96 22.03 17.80
C GLU A 104 -1.73 22.27 19.29
N GLY A 105 -1.15 23.41 19.63
CA GLY A 105 -0.84 23.85 21.00
C GLY A 105 0.63 23.71 21.36
N GLU A 106 0.96 24.17 22.56
CA GLU A 106 2.32 24.12 23.11
C GLU A 106 2.30 23.66 24.57
N GLY A 107 3.34 22.95 24.99
CA GLY A 107 3.50 22.49 26.36
C GLY A 107 2.30 21.62 26.80
N SER A 108 1.67 21.99 27.91
CA SER A 108 0.53 21.28 28.50
C SER A 108 -0.80 21.48 27.74
N GLU A 109 -0.88 22.48 26.88
CA GLU A 109 -2.06 22.76 26.07
C GLU A 109 -2.06 22.05 24.72
N ARG A 110 -0.96 21.37 24.41
CA ARG A 110 -0.85 20.62 23.16
C ARG A 110 -1.76 19.39 23.16
N VAL A 111 -2.53 19.24 22.11
CA VAL A 111 -3.42 18.07 21.94
C VAL A 111 -2.60 16.85 21.52
N TYR A 112 -2.74 15.77 22.26
CA TYR A 112 -2.12 14.49 21.92
C TYR A 112 -3.18 13.43 21.63
N VAL A 113 -2.92 12.60 20.64
CA VAL A 113 -3.75 11.44 20.28
C VAL A 113 -2.84 10.23 20.14
N GLU A 114 -3.29 9.11 20.64
CA GLU A 114 -2.58 7.85 20.62
C GLU A 114 -3.33 6.84 19.75
N ILE A 115 -2.60 6.07 18.97
CA ILE A 115 -3.13 5.01 18.13
C ILE A 115 -2.19 3.82 18.06
N GLY A 116 -2.74 2.66 17.72
CA GLY A 116 -1.98 1.41 17.67
C GLY A 116 -1.94 0.71 19.01
N GLY A 117 -0.94 -0.12 19.22
CA GLY A 117 -0.76 -0.88 20.43
C GLY A 117 0.43 -1.81 20.39
N GLY A 118 0.64 -2.53 21.48
CA GLY A 118 1.70 -3.49 21.69
C GLY A 118 1.97 -3.66 23.17
N GLU A 119 2.61 -4.75 23.55
CA GLU A 119 3.00 -5.01 24.93
C GLU A 119 4.49 -5.34 25.01
N GLY A 120 5.15 -4.88 26.07
CA GLY A 120 6.56 -5.17 26.34
C GLY A 120 7.46 -4.80 25.15
N LEU A 121 8.27 -5.73 24.68
CA LEU A 121 9.19 -5.52 23.53
C LEU A 121 8.47 -5.37 22.18
N GLY A 122 7.18 -5.70 22.11
CA GLY A 122 6.34 -5.48 20.93
C GLY A 122 5.84 -4.04 20.80
N LEU A 123 5.96 -3.22 21.84
CA LEU A 123 5.61 -1.80 21.79
C LEU A 123 6.76 -1.00 21.18
N LYS A 124 6.60 -0.59 19.94
CA LYS A 124 7.56 0.22 19.19
C LYS A 124 6.94 1.57 18.86
N GLU A 125 7.31 2.57 19.62
CA GLU A 125 6.68 3.89 19.56
C GLU A 125 7.27 4.78 18.48
N VAL A 126 6.44 5.69 17.95
CA VAL A 126 6.84 6.82 17.12
C VAL A 126 6.07 8.07 17.50
N PHE A 127 6.77 9.18 17.59
CA PHE A 127 6.14 10.49 17.68
C PHE A 127 5.88 11.05 16.28
N VAL A 128 4.67 11.57 16.07
CA VAL A 128 4.24 12.19 14.81
C VAL A 128 3.86 13.64 15.09
N ASP A 129 4.65 14.57 14.59
CA ASP A 129 4.30 15.98 14.66
C ASP A 129 3.22 16.32 13.62
N ALA A 130 2.10 16.86 14.09
CA ALA A 130 0.95 17.28 13.31
C ALA A 130 0.47 18.69 13.67
N LYS A 131 1.40 19.58 14.08
CA LYS A 131 1.11 21.01 14.38
C LYS A 131 0.51 21.75 13.19
N ASP A 132 0.73 21.26 11.97
CA ASP A 132 0.15 21.80 10.74
C ASP A 132 -1.36 21.56 10.61
N ILE A 133 -1.91 20.61 11.37
CA ILE A 133 -3.35 20.34 11.42
C ILE A 133 -3.97 21.23 12.49
N ARG A 134 -4.72 22.23 12.05
CA ARG A 134 -5.31 23.24 12.94
C ARG A 134 -6.76 22.92 13.26
N SER A 135 -7.14 23.09 14.53
CA SER A 135 -8.49 22.80 15.03
C SER A 135 -9.56 23.68 14.40
N ASP A 136 -9.23 24.94 14.07
CA ASP A 136 -10.11 25.91 13.43
C ASP A 136 -10.50 25.55 11.98
N SER A 137 -9.83 24.58 11.37
CA SER A 137 -10.13 24.10 10.01
C SER A 137 -11.22 23.03 9.97
N PHE A 138 -11.76 22.62 11.11
CA PHE A 138 -12.75 21.54 11.22
C PHE A 138 -14.05 22.04 11.86
N ALA A 139 -15.17 21.42 11.48
CA ALA A 139 -16.48 21.78 12.01
C ALA A 139 -16.69 21.31 13.47
N SER A 140 -15.94 20.30 13.91
CA SER A 140 -16.01 19.75 15.27
C SER A 140 -14.66 19.30 15.78
N ASN A 141 -14.52 19.23 17.11
CA ASN A 141 -13.35 18.67 17.75
C ASN A 141 -13.15 17.18 17.40
N GLU A 142 -14.23 16.44 17.17
CA GLU A 142 -14.16 15.04 16.76
C GLU A 142 -13.52 14.87 15.37
N GLU A 143 -13.89 15.71 14.42
CA GLU A 143 -13.26 15.72 13.09
C GLU A 143 -11.78 16.08 13.16
N TYR A 144 -11.40 17.04 13.99
CA TYR A 144 -10.01 17.38 14.25
C TYR A 144 -9.22 16.20 14.82
N LEU A 145 -9.74 15.52 15.86
CA LEU A 145 -9.10 14.34 16.45
C LEU A 145 -8.99 13.19 15.44
N ASN A 146 -10.00 13.00 14.59
CA ASN A 146 -9.95 12.00 13.52
C ASN A 146 -8.89 12.32 12.46
N ALA A 147 -8.68 13.59 12.13
CA ALA A 147 -7.61 14.02 11.24
C ALA A 147 -6.21 13.73 11.84
N LEU A 148 -6.03 13.96 13.15
CA LEU A 148 -4.80 13.59 13.86
C LEU A 148 -4.58 12.08 13.85
N LYS A 149 -5.62 11.27 14.15
CA LYS A 149 -5.55 9.81 14.06
C LYS A 149 -5.15 9.34 12.68
N GLN A 150 -5.75 9.93 11.62
CA GLN A 150 -5.40 9.58 10.24
C GLN A 150 -3.93 9.85 9.94
N ARG A 151 -3.37 10.99 10.37
CA ARG A 151 -1.94 11.29 10.24
C ARG A 151 -1.07 10.23 10.93
N GLY A 152 -1.49 9.75 12.08
CA GLY A 152 -0.82 8.68 12.79
C GLY A 152 -0.87 7.35 12.04
N TYR A 153 -2.03 6.93 11.54
CA TYR A 153 -2.17 5.73 10.72
C TYR A 153 -1.29 5.79 9.46
N ASP A 154 -1.26 6.92 8.78
CA ASP A 154 -0.39 7.13 7.61
C ASP A 154 1.09 6.96 7.94
N SER A 155 1.49 7.35 9.17
CA SER A 155 2.85 7.15 9.66
C SER A 155 3.16 5.69 9.99
N LEU A 156 2.23 4.99 10.66
CA LEU A 156 2.39 3.57 11.01
C LEU A 156 2.41 2.68 9.76
N ILE A 157 1.55 2.94 8.77
CA ILE A 157 1.54 2.18 7.49
C ILE A 157 2.91 2.23 6.80
N LYS A 158 3.59 3.36 6.85
CA LYS A 158 4.94 3.52 6.26
C LYS A 158 6.05 2.84 7.05
N LYS A 159 5.75 2.44 8.28
CA LYS A 159 6.70 1.88 9.24
C LYS A 159 6.34 0.44 9.63
N GLN A 160 5.66 -0.29 8.77
CA GLN A 160 5.38 -1.70 8.95
C GLN A 160 6.62 -2.58 8.68
N ILE A 161 6.56 -3.81 9.14
CA ILE A 161 7.51 -4.84 8.73
C ILE A 161 7.52 -4.94 7.20
N SER A 162 8.71 -4.95 6.63
CA SER A 162 8.88 -5.21 5.21
C SER A 162 9.29 -6.67 4.99
N GLU A 163 8.45 -7.38 4.29
CA GLU A 163 8.74 -8.74 3.84
C GLU A 163 8.79 -8.76 2.32
N SER A 164 9.80 -9.39 1.75
CA SER A 164 9.86 -9.68 0.34
C SER A 164 10.31 -11.11 0.09
N PHE A 165 9.67 -11.74 -0.86
CA PHE A 165 10.02 -13.05 -1.36
C PHE A 165 10.26 -12.94 -2.87
N GLU A 166 11.51 -13.06 -3.26
CA GLU A 166 11.94 -12.92 -4.65
C GLU A 166 12.41 -14.26 -5.17
N TYR A 167 12.02 -14.59 -6.38
CA TYR A 167 12.41 -15.83 -7.02
C TYR A 167 12.37 -15.72 -8.54
N ASP A 168 13.20 -16.51 -9.20
CA ASP A 168 13.15 -16.70 -10.63
C ASP A 168 12.31 -17.93 -10.96
N THR A 169 11.41 -17.83 -11.91
CA THR A 169 10.69 -18.97 -12.46
C THR A 169 11.54 -19.65 -13.54
N LEU A 170 11.56 -20.98 -13.56
CA LEU A 170 12.24 -21.71 -14.61
C LEU A 170 11.48 -21.62 -15.94
N PRO A 171 12.17 -21.56 -17.10
CA PRO A 171 11.53 -21.46 -18.43
C PRO A 171 10.52 -22.56 -18.72
N ASN A 172 10.71 -23.74 -18.11
CA ASN A 172 9.83 -24.91 -18.24
C ASN A 172 8.85 -25.05 -17.08
N ALA A 173 8.60 -23.96 -16.31
CA ALA A 173 7.62 -23.97 -15.25
C ALA A 173 6.23 -24.34 -15.77
N ASN A 174 5.48 -25.12 -14.98
CA ASN A 174 4.13 -25.56 -15.33
C ASN A 174 3.13 -24.39 -15.45
N PHE A 175 3.50 -23.21 -14.94
CA PHE A 175 2.67 -22.02 -14.95
C PHE A 175 3.30 -20.90 -15.78
N LYS A 176 2.49 -20.30 -16.65
CA LYS A 176 2.92 -19.21 -17.54
C LYS A 176 2.35 -17.88 -17.09
N TYR A 177 3.23 -16.89 -16.97
CA TYR A 177 2.83 -15.50 -16.70
C TYR A 177 1.85 -15.00 -17.77
N LYS A 178 0.82 -14.27 -17.34
CA LYS A 178 -0.31 -13.77 -18.13
C LYS A 178 -1.25 -14.84 -18.72
N VAL A 179 -1.03 -16.10 -18.42
CA VAL A 179 -1.94 -17.19 -18.79
C VAL A 179 -2.52 -17.82 -17.53
N ASP A 180 -1.66 -18.28 -16.66
CA ASP A 180 -2.06 -18.98 -15.43
C ASP A 180 -2.09 -18.05 -14.22
N TYR A 181 -1.27 -17.00 -14.24
CA TYR A 181 -1.21 -15.96 -13.20
C TYR A 181 -0.80 -14.60 -13.79
N ASP A 182 -1.13 -13.50 -13.08
CA ASP A 182 -0.74 -12.13 -13.44
C ASP A 182 -0.20 -11.38 -12.21
N LEU A 183 0.29 -10.17 -12.47
CA LEU A 183 0.76 -9.26 -11.40
C LEU A 183 -0.36 -8.96 -10.41
N GLY A 184 -0.02 -9.06 -9.12
CA GLY A 184 -0.96 -8.84 -8.03
C GLY A 184 -1.68 -10.10 -7.57
N ASP A 185 -1.60 -11.23 -8.29
CA ASP A 185 -2.16 -12.49 -7.85
C ASP A 185 -1.47 -13.02 -6.59
N ILE A 186 -2.25 -13.61 -5.69
CA ILE A 186 -1.72 -14.33 -4.52
C ILE A 186 -1.46 -15.77 -4.94
N VAL A 187 -0.23 -16.20 -4.80
CA VAL A 187 0.22 -17.57 -5.14
C VAL A 187 0.84 -18.24 -3.91
N THR A 188 1.04 -19.56 -3.94
CA THR A 188 1.73 -20.30 -2.86
C THR A 188 3.13 -20.66 -3.27
#